data_78ac0074cb70e06b649c384d46b74851
#
_entry.id   78ac0074cb70e06b649c384d46b74851
#
_cell.length_a   1.000
_cell.length_b   1.000
_cell.length_c   1.000
_cell.angle_alpha   90.00
_cell.angle_beta   90.00
_cell.angle_gamma   90.00
#
_symmetry.space_group_name_H-M   'P 1'
#
loop_
_entity.id
_entity.type
_entity.pdbx_description
1 polymer ?
#
loop_
_entity_poly.entity_id
_entity_poly.type
_entity_poly.pdbx_seq_one_letter_code
_entity_poly.pdbx_strand_id
1 'polypeptide(L)'
;MKIDNNFIQLISHKDTLNKEQFKILGLDFQAIDNWKNLALEKEVSKNDANLLMLLKGDLALKAQEQIIKNYHMILEFNNIKPKTVYEIPKEEKVEINDDEEYIRIYCDGACSGNPGNAGSGLAIYSNKKNPVLLYGAYEEVGTNNIAELNALHQALIIAKQTSSDNIISIFSDSKYAIECITTWAFSWKANGWSKKGGEIKNLELIKETHNLFLKLKDKIEINHVKGHAGVEGNELADRMAVYAIKTKNKNFEFYSYNKIEEVL
;
A
#
# COMPACT_ATOMS: atom_id res chain seq x y z
N MET A 1 -10.23 -32.62 8.68
CA MET A 1 -11.31 -32.88 9.64
C MET A 1 -12.54 -32.14 9.14
N LYS A 2 -13.71 -32.75 9.32
CA LYS A 2 -14.98 -32.07 9.01
C LYS A 2 -15.26 -31.01 10.08
N ILE A 3 -15.73 -29.85 9.67
CA ILE A 3 -16.08 -28.77 10.59
C ILE A 3 -17.43 -29.11 11.26
N ASP A 4 -17.47 -28.99 12.56
CA ASP A 4 -18.68 -29.13 13.36
C ASP A 4 -18.99 -27.84 14.18
N ASN A 5 -20.13 -27.83 14.86
CA ASN A 5 -20.55 -26.68 15.65
C ASN A 5 -19.57 -26.34 16.79
N ASN A 6 -18.91 -27.33 17.37
CA ASN A 6 -17.94 -27.11 18.43
C ASN A 6 -16.70 -26.41 17.88
N PHE A 7 -16.23 -26.83 16.69
CA PHE A 7 -15.11 -26.18 16.04
C PHE A 7 -15.45 -24.76 15.60
N ILE A 8 -16.68 -24.51 15.11
CA ILE A 8 -17.17 -23.15 14.80
C ILE A 8 -17.06 -22.24 16.03
N GLN A 9 -17.45 -22.69 17.22
CA GLN A 9 -17.32 -21.92 18.47
C GLN A 9 -15.85 -21.67 18.83
N LEU A 10 -14.96 -22.64 18.57
CA LEU A 10 -13.54 -22.49 18.83
C LEU A 10 -12.89 -21.42 17.97
N ILE A 11 -13.27 -21.26 16.71
CA ILE A 11 -12.63 -20.33 15.77
C ILE A 11 -13.33 -18.97 15.69
N SER A 12 -14.60 -18.86 16.06
CA SER A 12 -15.37 -17.61 15.98
C SER A 12 -15.11 -16.68 17.18
N HIS A 13 -15.19 -15.39 16.95
CA HIS A 13 -15.19 -14.33 17.96
C HIS A 13 -16.37 -13.41 17.73
N LYS A 14 -17.15 -13.11 18.79
CA LYS A 14 -18.41 -12.33 18.66
C LYS A 14 -19.31 -12.82 17.52
N ASP A 15 -19.41 -14.12 17.41
CA ASP A 15 -20.25 -14.83 16.44
C ASP A 15 -19.85 -14.64 14.96
N THR A 16 -18.65 -14.16 14.69
CA THR A 16 -18.11 -13.95 13.35
C THR A 16 -16.68 -14.46 13.20
N LEU A 17 -16.18 -14.43 11.97
CA LEU A 17 -14.81 -14.71 11.59
C LEU A 17 -14.15 -13.44 11.04
N ASN A 18 -12.84 -13.35 11.13
CA ASN A 18 -12.10 -12.29 10.44
C ASN A 18 -11.86 -12.65 8.96
N LYS A 19 -11.39 -11.66 8.18
CA LYS A 19 -11.22 -11.78 6.74
C LYS A 19 -10.30 -12.94 6.32
N GLU A 20 -9.23 -13.17 7.05
CA GLU A 20 -8.29 -14.24 6.72
C GLU A 20 -8.86 -15.63 7.06
N GLN A 21 -9.66 -15.75 8.10
CA GLN A 21 -10.38 -17.00 8.39
C GLN A 21 -11.40 -17.35 7.30
N PHE A 22 -12.10 -16.36 6.73
CA PHE A 22 -12.97 -16.57 5.56
C PHE A 22 -12.19 -17.13 4.38
N LYS A 23 -11.01 -16.59 4.07
CA LYS A 23 -10.14 -17.08 3.00
C LYS A 23 -9.67 -18.52 3.24
N ILE A 24 -9.26 -18.85 4.49
CA ILE A 24 -8.84 -20.22 4.85
C ILE A 24 -9.95 -21.23 4.60
N LEU A 25 -11.17 -20.86 4.90
CA LEU A 25 -12.34 -21.69 4.68
C LEU A 25 -12.80 -21.72 3.20
N GLY A 26 -12.19 -20.91 2.34
CA GLY A 26 -12.64 -20.73 0.94
C GLY A 26 -14.07 -20.23 0.87
N LEU A 27 -14.41 -19.29 1.75
CA LEU A 27 -15.71 -18.63 1.82
C LEU A 27 -15.57 -17.18 1.35
N ASP A 28 -16.59 -16.68 0.64
CA ASP A 28 -16.68 -15.27 0.30
C ASP A 28 -16.98 -14.45 1.56
N PHE A 29 -16.24 -13.38 1.78
CA PHE A 29 -16.48 -12.47 2.89
C PHE A 29 -17.86 -11.80 2.82
N GLN A 30 -18.48 -11.72 1.64
CA GLN A 30 -19.85 -11.24 1.47
C GLN A 30 -20.91 -12.20 2.04
N ALA A 31 -20.55 -13.46 2.29
CA ALA A 31 -21.44 -14.47 2.87
C ALA A 31 -21.50 -14.43 4.41
N ILE A 32 -21.19 -13.27 5.03
CA ILE A 32 -21.05 -13.10 6.48
C ILE A 32 -22.30 -13.51 7.28
N ASP A 33 -23.48 -13.38 6.70
CA ASP A 33 -24.73 -13.70 7.39
C ASP A 33 -25.04 -15.21 7.42
N ASN A 34 -24.45 -16.02 6.53
CA ASN A 34 -24.70 -17.45 6.42
C ASN A 34 -23.44 -18.32 6.53
N TRP A 35 -22.33 -17.74 6.97
CA TRP A 35 -21.04 -18.40 6.96
C TRP A 35 -21.00 -19.71 7.75
N LYS A 36 -21.75 -19.82 8.86
CA LYS A 36 -21.74 -21.01 9.71
C LYS A 36 -22.26 -22.24 8.96
N ASN A 37 -23.36 -22.11 8.24
CA ASN A 37 -23.92 -23.21 7.45
C ASN A 37 -22.94 -23.59 6.34
N LEU A 38 -22.34 -22.63 5.66
CA LEU A 38 -21.36 -22.86 4.61
C LEU A 38 -20.07 -23.51 5.15
N ALA A 39 -19.67 -23.16 6.38
CA ALA A 39 -18.50 -23.74 7.04
C ALA A 39 -18.73 -25.21 7.45
N LEU A 40 -19.93 -25.57 7.90
CA LEU A 40 -20.28 -26.95 8.29
C LEU A 40 -20.16 -27.96 7.14
N GLU A 41 -20.23 -27.51 5.89
CA GLU A 41 -20.06 -28.35 4.70
C GLU A 41 -18.59 -28.58 4.32
N LYS A 42 -17.67 -27.90 4.98
CA LYS A 42 -16.24 -27.90 4.63
C LYS A 42 -15.44 -28.93 5.43
N GLU A 43 -14.36 -29.36 4.80
CA GLU A 43 -13.28 -30.10 5.45
C GLU A 43 -12.00 -29.28 5.44
N VAL A 44 -11.32 -29.25 6.57
CA VAL A 44 -10.05 -28.53 6.71
C VAL A 44 -8.92 -29.47 7.11
N SER A 45 -7.71 -29.15 6.71
CA SER A 45 -6.52 -29.85 7.17
C SER A 45 -6.28 -29.57 8.66
N LYS A 46 -5.50 -30.41 9.35
CA LYS A 46 -5.11 -30.14 10.75
C LYS A 46 -4.36 -28.82 10.89
N ASN A 47 -3.54 -28.47 9.91
CA ASN A 47 -2.78 -27.23 9.91
C ASN A 47 -3.68 -26.01 9.71
N ASP A 48 -4.64 -26.08 8.78
CA ASP A 48 -5.62 -25.00 8.60
C ASP A 48 -6.49 -24.82 9.84
N ALA A 49 -6.89 -25.92 10.48
CA ALA A 49 -7.65 -25.88 11.74
C ALA A 49 -6.88 -25.16 12.85
N ASN A 50 -5.58 -25.45 13.00
CA ASN A 50 -4.72 -24.76 13.97
C ASN A 50 -4.60 -23.28 13.62
N LEU A 51 -4.41 -22.94 12.35
CA LEU A 51 -4.29 -21.56 11.90
C LEU A 51 -5.59 -20.76 12.13
N LEU A 52 -6.75 -21.38 11.85
CA LEU A 52 -8.06 -20.80 12.15
C LEU A 52 -8.22 -20.44 13.64
N MET A 53 -7.75 -21.32 14.53
CA MET A 53 -7.77 -21.05 15.98
C MET A 53 -6.81 -19.92 16.38
N LEU A 54 -5.61 -19.87 15.80
CA LEU A 54 -4.63 -18.81 16.06
C LEU A 54 -5.11 -17.43 15.59
N LEU A 55 -5.95 -17.40 14.58
CA LEU A 55 -6.52 -16.16 14.04
C LEU A 55 -7.77 -15.68 14.77
N LYS A 56 -8.24 -16.38 15.80
CA LYS A 56 -9.43 -15.97 16.56
C LYS A 56 -9.23 -14.62 17.23
N GLY A 57 -10.19 -13.71 17.06
CA GLY A 57 -10.25 -12.43 17.77
C GLY A 57 -10.36 -11.21 16.86
N ASP A 58 -10.48 -10.04 17.49
CA ASP A 58 -10.46 -8.73 16.83
C ASP A 58 -9.01 -8.34 16.50
N LEU A 59 -8.42 -9.03 15.55
CA LEU A 59 -7.03 -8.82 15.15
C LEU A 59 -6.95 -7.82 13.98
N ALA A 60 -6.08 -6.82 14.09
CA ALA A 60 -5.73 -5.97 12.96
C ALA A 60 -5.16 -6.82 11.80
N LEU A 61 -5.39 -6.40 10.57
CA LEU A 61 -4.98 -7.15 9.38
C LEU A 61 -3.48 -7.52 9.39
N LYS A 62 -2.61 -6.57 9.75
CA LYS A 62 -1.16 -6.83 9.92
C LYS A 62 -0.85 -7.95 10.92
N ALA A 63 -1.60 -8.01 12.03
CA ALA A 63 -1.42 -9.07 13.02
C ALA A 63 -1.85 -10.43 12.46
N GLN A 64 -2.96 -10.49 11.72
CA GLN A 64 -3.41 -11.71 11.05
C GLN A 64 -2.36 -12.22 10.04
N GLU A 65 -1.84 -11.34 9.19
CA GLU A 65 -0.80 -11.65 8.21
C GLU A 65 0.48 -12.16 8.89
N GLN A 66 0.90 -11.51 9.99
CA GLN A 66 2.09 -11.93 10.72
C GLN A 66 1.91 -13.32 11.37
N ILE A 67 0.73 -13.60 11.93
CA ILE A 67 0.41 -14.92 12.48
C ILE A 67 0.50 -15.98 11.38
N ILE A 68 -0.08 -15.74 10.22
CA ILE A 68 -0.03 -16.65 9.06
C ILE A 68 1.41 -16.90 8.64
N LYS A 69 2.20 -15.83 8.46
CA LYS A 69 3.60 -15.92 8.07
C LYS A 69 4.42 -16.74 9.07
N ASN A 70 4.29 -16.43 10.35
CA ASN A 70 5.02 -17.17 11.41
C ASN A 70 4.61 -18.65 11.44
N TYR A 71 3.32 -18.94 11.28
CA TYR A 71 2.84 -20.31 11.28
C TYR A 71 3.37 -21.10 10.07
N HIS A 72 3.41 -20.50 8.89
CA HIS A 72 4.00 -21.12 7.70
C HIS A 72 5.48 -21.39 7.87
N MET A 73 6.25 -20.46 8.44
CA MET A 73 7.68 -20.70 8.76
C MET A 73 7.87 -21.89 9.70
N ILE A 74 6.99 -22.06 10.70
CA ILE A 74 7.02 -23.22 11.60
C ILE A 74 6.73 -24.51 10.83
N LEU A 75 5.77 -24.52 9.92
CA LEU A 75 5.46 -25.67 9.08
C LEU A 75 6.65 -26.04 8.17
N GLU A 76 7.24 -25.06 7.50
CA GLU A 76 8.42 -25.24 6.65
C GLU A 76 9.61 -25.78 7.42
N PHE A 77 9.90 -25.25 8.61
CA PHE A 77 10.95 -25.74 9.49
C PHE A 77 10.76 -27.23 9.86
N ASN A 78 9.51 -27.67 10.01
CA ASN A 78 9.17 -29.08 10.26
C ASN A 78 8.99 -29.92 9.00
N ASN A 79 9.37 -29.42 7.81
CA ASN A 79 9.20 -30.06 6.51
C ASN A 79 7.73 -30.42 6.18
N ILE A 80 6.78 -29.66 6.71
CA ILE A 80 5.35 -29.82 6.43
C ILE A 80 4.94 -28.79 5.37
N LYS A 81 4.54 -29.25 4.20
CA LYS A 81 4.00 -28.34 3.18
C LYS A 81 2.58 -27.91 3.59
N PRO A 82 2.30 -26.61 3.73
CA PRO A 82 0.94 -26.14 3.95
C PRO A 82 0.06 -26.53 2.74
N LYS A 83 -1.13 -27.08 2.98
CA LYS A 83 -2.06 -27.43 1.92
C LYS A 83 -2.65 -26.21 1.22
N THR A 84 -2.87 -25.19 1.98
CA THR A 84 -3.29 -23.86 1.48
C THR A 84 -2.04 -23.04 1.30
N VAL A 85 -1.52 -23.02 0.10
CA VAL A 85 -0.59 -21.95 -0.29
C VAL A 85 -1.46 -20.70 -0.27
N TYR A 86 -1.37 -19.91 0.81
CA TYR A 86 -1.77 -18.52 0.71
C TYR A 86 -0.83 -17.91 -0.33
N GLU A 87 -1.27 -17.90 -1.55
CA GLU A 87 -0.79 -16.91 -2.46
C GLU A 87 -1.15 -15.60 -1.75
N ILE A 88 -0.16 -15.00 -1.05
CA ILE A 88 -0.11 -13.54 -0.99
C ILE A 88 -0.45 -13.17 -2.43
N PRO A 89 -1.54 -12.41 -2.70
CA PRO A 89 -1.84 -12.07 -4.07
C PRO A 89 -0.49 -11.61 -4.62
N LYS A 90 0.14 -12.45 -5.44
CA LYS A 90 1.16 -11.97 -6.34
C LYS A 90 0.38 -10.89 -7.02
N GLU A 91 0.77 -9.63 -6.79
CA GLU A 91 0.30 -8.57 -7.65
C GLU A 91 0.28 -9.24 -9.01
N GLU A 92 -0.89 -9.29 -9.62
CA GLU A 92 -0.96 -9.76 -11.00
C GLU A 92 0.18 -9.03 -11.65
N LYS A 93 1.24 -9.77 -12.01
CA LYS A 93 2.23 -9.22 -12.91
C LYS A 93 1.37 -8.91 -14.11
N VAL A 94 0.96 -7.67 -14.21
CA VAL A 94 0.41 -7.16 -15.45
C VAL A 94 1.46 -7.59 -16.45
N GLU A 95 1.13 -8.59 -17.28
CA GLU A 95 2.00 -8.99 -18.38
C GLU A 95 2.13 -7.73 -19.21
N ILE A 96 3.25 -7.05 -19.00
CA ILE A 96 3.56 -5.82 -19.69
C ILE A 96 3.87 -6.29 -21.08
N ASN A 97 2.99 -5.96 -21.99
CA ASN A 97 3.30 -6.13 -23.42
C ASN A 97 4.58 -5.32 -23.64
N ASP A 98 5.68 -5.99 -23.91
CA ASP A 98 7.04 -5.44 -23.90
C ASP A 98 7.24 -4.32 -24.94
N ASP A 99 6.26 -4.11 -25.80
CA ASP A 99 6.26 -3.15 -26.91
C ASP A 99 5.49 -1.85 -26.62
N GLU A 100 4.72 -1.76 -25.51
CA GLU A 100 4.00 -0.56 -25.14
C GLU A 100 4.83 0.37 -24.26
N GLU A 101 4.88 1.65 -24.63
CA GLU A 101 5.50 2.68 -23.80
C GLU A 101 4.70 2.87 -22.53
N TYR A 102 5.31 2.59 -21.35
CA TYR A 102 4.69 2.79 -20.06
C TYR A 102 5.52 3.72 -19.19
N ILE A 103 4.81 4.46 -18.32
CA ILE A 103 5.43 5.27 -17.28
C ILE A 103 4.76 4.94 -15.97
N ARG A 104 5.56 4.48 -15.01
CA ARG A 104 5.12 4.20 -13.64
C ARG A 104 5.94 5.04 -12.68
N ILE A 105 5.28 5.74 -11.79
CA ILE A 105 5.88 6.60 -10.79
C ILE A 105 5.48 6.09 -9.41
N TYR A 106 6.44 5.55 -8.67
CA TYR A 106 6.26 5.22 -7.26
C TYR A 106 6.68 6.41 -6.43
N CYS A 107 5.90 6.76 -5.41
CA CYS A 107 6.18 7.89 -4.54
C CYS A 107 5.87 7.54 -3.08
N ASP A 108 6.76 7.94 -2.17
CA ASP A 108 6.66 7.65 -0.76
C ASP A 108 7.22 8.79 0.09
N GLY A 109 6.78 8.88 1.34
CA GLY A 109 7.23 9.85 2.33
C GLY A 109 7.71 9.18 3.61
N ALA A 110 8.84 9.65 4.14
CA ALA A 110 9.37 9.18 5.41
C ALA A 110 9.38 10.30 6.46
N CYS A 111 9.22 9.92 7.73
CA CYS A 111 9.34 10.84 8.84
C CYS A 111 10.04 10.18 10.04
N SER A 112 11.14 10.76 10.49
CA SER A 112 11.87 10.30 11.68
C SER A 112 11.36 11.02 12.93
N GLY A 113 10.40 10.39 13.61
CA GLY A 113 9.52 11.04 14.59
C GLY A 113 8.28 11.62 13.89
N ASN A 114 7.20 11.90 14.60
CA ASN A 114 5.99 12.45 13.98
C ASN A 114 5.26 13.41 14.93
N PRO A 115 5.59 14.72 14.92
CA PRO A 115 6.45 15.43 13.98
C PRO A 115 7.95 15.16 14.16
N GLY A 116 8.74 15.37 13.08
CA GLY A 116 10.19 15.18 13.06
C GLY A 116 10.78 15.46 11.69
N ASN A 117 12.02 15.01 11.46
CA ASN A 117 12.64 15.16 10.15
C ASN A 117 11.84 14.35 9.10
N ALA A 118 11.35 15.02 8.09
CA ALA A 118 10.54 14.43 7.03
C ALA A 118 11.22 14.61 5.67
N GLY A 119 10.97 13.69 4.74
CA GLY A 119 11.52 13.73 3.40
C GLY A 119 10.68 12.89 2.43
N SER A 120 10.83 13.11 1.14
CA SER A 120 10.04 12.49 0.09
C SER A 120 10.94 11.84 -0.96
N GLY A 121 10.50 10.74 -1.53
CA GLY A 121 11.24 9.98 -2.53
C GLY A 121 10.35 9.47 -3.65
N LEU A 122 10.96 9.29 -4.83
CA LEU A 122 10.28 8.76 -6.02
C LEU A 122 11.19 7.79 -6.77
N ALA A 123 10.54 6.78 -7.39
CA ALA A 123 11.15 5.91 -8.37
C ALA A 123 10.31 5.89 -9.65
N ILE A 124 10.92 6.24 -10.78
CA ILE A 124 10.22 6.45 -12.06
C ILE A 124 10.74 5.42 -13.05
N TYR A 125 9.83 4.59 -13.52
CA TYR A 125 10.09 3.55 -14.52
C TYR A 125 9.55 4.00 -15.87
N SER A 126 10.36 3.87 -16.90
CA SER A 126 9.97 4.05 -18.30
C SER A 126 10.70 3.03 -19.17
N ASN A 127 9.95 2.28 -19.98
CA ASN A 127 10.47 1.39 -21.02
C ASN A 127 11.76 0.62 -20.67
N LYS A 128 11.71 -0.44 -19.91
CA LYS A 128 12.85 -1.37 -19.62
C LYS A 128 14.18 -0.72 -19.18
N LYS A 129 14.20 0.59 -18.91
CA LYS A 129 15.38 1.28 -18.38
C LYS A 129 15.38 1.17 -16.86
N ASN A 130 16.59 1.23 -16.29
CA ASN A 130 16.74 1.38 -14.85
C ASN A 130 15.90 2.58 -14.37
N PRO A 131 15.20 2.48 -13.22
CA PRO A 131 14.37 3.57 -12.75
C PRO A 131 15.17 4.84 -12.46
N VAL A 132 14.60 5.98 -12.76
CA VAL A 132 15.13 7.27 -12.32
C VAL A 132 14.68 7.52 -10.89
N LEU A 133 15.61 7.79 -9.99
CA LEU A 133 15.35 8.00 -8.57
C LEU A 133 15.48 9.46 -8.22
N LEU A 134 14.52 9.99 -7.44
CA LEU A 134 14.52 11.35 -6.91
C LEU A 134 14.32 11.33 -5.40
N TYR A 135 14.96 12.29 -4.72
CA TYR A 135 14.80 12.54 -3.30
C TYR A 135 14.75 14.03 -3.01
N GLY A 136 14.00 14.44 -1.99
CA GLY A 136 13.90 15.87 -1.66
C GLY A 136 12.78 16.19 -0.68
N ALA A 137 12.31 17.45 -0.73
CA ALA A 137 11.27 17.99 0.14
C ALA A 137 11.55 17.77 1.65
N TYR A 138 12.81 17.92 2.06
CA TYR A 138 13.18 17.83 3.47
C TYR A 138 12.53 18.92 4.32
N GLU A 139 11.92 18.52 5.41
CA GLU A 139 11.40 19.38 6.46
C GLU A 139 11.95 18.95 7.83
N GLU A 140 12.50 19.90 8.61
CA GLU A 140 13.08 19.62 9.93
C GLU A 140 12.01 19.22 10.97
N VAL A 141 10.81 19.82 10.86
CA VAL A 141 9.67 19.56 11.73
C VAL A 141 8.44 19.24 10.87
N GLY A 142 8.56 18.19 10.07
CA GLY A 142 7.46 17.69 9.24
C GLY A 142 6.66 16.58 9.92
N THR A 143 5.71 16.04 9.18
CA THR A 143 4.94 14.86 9.57
C THR A 143 4.98 13.84 8.45
N ASN A 144 4.68 12.58 8.74
CA ASN A 144 4.56 11.57 7.69
C ASN A 144 3.59 12.01 6.59
N ASN A 145 2.44 12.54 6.97
CA ASN A 145 1.41 12.99 6.02
C ASN A 145 1.89 14.09 5.06
N ILE A 146 2.71 15.04 5.53
CA ILE A 146 3.23 16.09 4.62
C ILE A 146 4.30 15.54 3.68
N ALA A 147 5.14 14.61 4.15
CA ALA A 147 6.12 13.94 3.31
C ALA A 147 5.45 13.13 2.17
N GLU A 148 4.41 12.36 2.50
CA GLU A 148 3.61 11.61 1.53
C GLU A 148 2.89 12.52 0.52
N LEU A 149 2.31 13.63 1.00
CA LEU A 149 1.68 14.62 0.11
C LEU A 149 2.69 15.31 -0.81
N ASN A 150 3.88 15.66 -0.32
CA ASN A 150 4.95 16.21 -1.13
C ASN A 150 5.43 15.23 -2.20
N ALA A 151 5.55 13.94 -1.86
CA ALA A 151 5.93 12.90 -2.80
C ALA A 151 4.87 12.73 -3.91
N LEU A 152 3.58 12.68 -3.55
CA LEU A 152 2.49 12.59 -4.52
C LEU A 152 2.38 13.86 -5.38
N HIS A 153 2.59 15.05 -4.79
CA HIS A 153 2.62 16.30 -5.53
C HIS A 153 3.72 16.29 -6.60
N GLN A 154 4.93 15.88 -6.22
CA GLN A 154 6.06 15.78 -7.15
C GLN A 154 5.82 14.75 -8.26
N ALA A 155 5.18 13.62 -7.93
CA ALA A 155 4.79 12.62 -8.93
C ALA A 155 3.84 13.22 -9.99
N LEU A 156 2.88 14.03 -9.55
CA LEU A 156 1.96 14.73 -10.46
C LEU A 156 2.67 15.82 -11.29
N ILE A 157 3.67 16.52 -10.74
CA ILE A 157 4.51 17.46 -11.51
C ILE A 157 5.24 16.73 -12.62
N ILE A 158 5.85 15.58 -12.32
CA ILE A 158 6.56 14.76 -13.30
C ILE A 158 5.59 14.26 -14.38
N ALA A 159 4.44 13.74 -13.97
CA ALA A 159 3.41 13.29 -14.91
C ALA A 159 2.95 14.42 -15.85
N LYS A 160 2.84 15.66 -15.35
CA LYS A 160 2.51 16.84 -16.18
C LYS A 160 3.60 17.17 -17.19
N GLN A 161 4.87 17.03 -16.83
CA GLN A 161 6.03 17.34 -17.66
C GLN A 161 6.33 16.23 -18.69
N THR A 162 5.79 15.06 -18.46
CA THR A 162 6.02 13.90 -19.31
C THR A 162 5.07 13.93 -20.50
N SER A 163 5.63 13.82 -21.69
CA SER A 163 4.85 13.62 -22.93
C SER A 163 4.66 12.12 -23.12
N SER A 164 3.44 11.63 -22.94
CA SER A 164 3.06 10.25 -23.19
C SER A 164 1.64 10.23 -23.73
N ASP A 165 1.41 9.39 -24.73
CA ASP A 165 0.06 9.12 -25.25
C ASP A 165 -0.68 8.08 -24.37
N ASN A 166 0.07 7.33 -23.56
CA ASN A 166 -0.45 6.33 -22.64
C ASN A 166 -0.72 6.93 -21.26
N ILE A 167 -1.59 6.27 -20.51
CA ILE A 167 -1.89 6.64 -19.12
C ILE A 167 -0.64 6.43 -18.24
N ILE A 168 -0.31 7.44 -17.45
CA ILE A 168 0.77 7.39 -16.48
C ILE A 168 0.23 6.83 -15.16
N SER A 169 0.79 5.71 -14.72
CA SER A 169 0.39 5.09 -13.45
C SER A 169 1.24 5.62 -12.29
N ILE A 170 0.60 6.21 -11.29
CA ILE A 170 1.24 6.69 -10.06
C ILE A 170 0.87 5.72 -8.92
N PHE A 171 1.86 5.29 -8.15
CA PHE A 171 1.71 4.35 -7.04
C PHE A 171 2.17 4.99 -5.73
N SER A 172 1.35 4.88 -4.68
CA SER A 172 1.71 5.28 -3.33
C SER A 172 1.09 4.32 -2.32
N ASP A 173 1.76 4.08 -1.20
CA ASP A 173 1.20 3.29 -0.10
C ASP A 173 0.43 4.16 0.92
N SER A 174 0.45 5.47 0.74
CA SER A 174 -0.31 6.41 1.55
C SER A 174 -1.77 6.52 1.12
N LYS A 175 -2.64 5.76 1.76
CA LYS A 175 -4.09 5.95 1.61
C LYS A 175 -4.52 7.38 1.95
N TYR A 176 -3.87 7.99 2.95
CA TYR A 176 -4.17 9.37 3.33
C TYR A 176 -3.90 10.33 2.18
N ALA A 177 -2.72 10.30 1.57
CA ALA A 177 -2.38 11.21 0.48
C ALA A 177 -3.31 10.99 -0.73
N ILE A 178 -3.56 9.73 -1.11
CA ILE A 178 -4.47 9.39 -2.21
C ILE A 178 -5.88 9.93 -1.95
N GLU A 179 -6.51 9.55 -0.83
CA GLU A 179 -7.88 9.96 -0.52
C GLU A 179 -8.01 11.47 -0.30
N CYS A 180 -6.99 12.11 0.25
CA CYS A 180 -6.94 13.56 0.42
C CYS A 180 -7.13 14.28 -0.91
N ILE A 181 -6.44 13.82 -1.96
CA ILE A 181 -6.41 14.49 -3.27
C ILE A 181 -7.56 14.02 -4.18
N THR A 182 -7.86 12.72 -4.18
CA THR A 182 -8.83 12.13 -5.12
C THR A 182 -10.26 12.09 -4.60
N THR A 183 -10.47 12.29 -3.30
CA THR A 183 -11.79 12.14 -2.66
C THR A 183 -12.14 13.33 -1.78
N TRP A 184 -11.40 13.58 -0.72
CA TRP A 184 -11.80 14.56 0.30
C TRP A 184 -11.70 16.01 -0.21
N ALA A 185 -10.70 16.33 -1.03
CA ALA A 185 -10.50 17.66 -1.57
C ALA A 185 -11.70 18.16 -2.38
N PHE A 186 -12.44 17.29 -3.06
CA PHE A 186 -13.68 17.67 -3.76
C PHE A 186 -14.73 18.24 -2.79
N SER A 187 -14.96 17.53 -1.68
CA SER A 187 -15.91 17.96 -0.65
C SER A 187 -15.42 19.24 0.05
N TRP A 188 -14.14 19.32 0.37
CA TRP A 188 -13.59 20.52 1.01
C TRP A 188 -13.65 21.73 0.09
N LYS A 189 -13.34 21.57 -1.17
CA LYS A 189 -13.44 22.63 -2.18
C LYS A 189 -14.87 23.14 -2.35
N ALA A 190 -15.86 22.23 -2.43
CA ALA A 190 -17.27 22.58 -2.49
C ALA A 190 -17.75 23.34 -1.23
N ASN A 191 -17.12 23.11 -0.08
CA ASN A 191 -17.44 23.77 1.20
C ASN A 191 -16.48 24.95 1.51
N GLY A 192 -15.87 25.59 0.49
CA GLY A 192 -14.96 26.71 0.68
C GLY A 192 -13.67 26.36 1.42
N TRP A 193 -13.15 25.15 1.22
CA TRP A 193 -11.95 24.61 1.88
C TRP A 193 -12.06 24.54 3.40
N SER A 194 -13.22 24.14 3.88
CA SER A 194 -13.51 23.90 5.30
C SER A 194 -14.00 22.48 5.56
N LYS A 195 -13.81 22.00 6.77
CA LYS A 195 -14.34 20.71 7.23
C LYS A 195 -14.96 20.80 8.61
N LYS A 196 -15.92 19.92 8.93
CA LYS A 196 -16.38 19.75 10.31
C LYS A 196 -15.24 19.23 11.19
N GLY A 197 -14.97 19.88 12.30
CA GLY A 197 -13.97 19.42 13.29
C GLY A 197 -12.59 20.06 13.17
N GLY A 198 -12.47 21.27 12.63
CA GLY A 198 -11.24 22.09 12.69
C GLY A 198 -10.56 22.33 11.35
N GLU A 199 -9.33 22.78 11.38
CA GLU A 199 -8.56 23.14 10.20
C GLU A 199 -8.13 21.93 9.37
N ILE A 200 -8.06 22.14 8.06
CA ILE A 200 -7.44 21.18 7.15
C ILE A 200 -5.93 21.41 7.22
N LYS A 201 -5.19 20.46 7.81
CA LYS A 201 -3.73 20.50 7.83
C LYS A 201 -3.18 20.43 6.40
N ASN A 202 -2.07 21.09 6.15
CA ASN A 202 -1.40 21.13 4.84
C ASN A 202 -2.30 21.66 3.70
N LEU A 203 -3.20 22.58 4.01
CA LEU A 203 -4.27 23.03 3.10
C LEU A 203 -3.74 23.55 1.77
N GLU A 204 -2.70 24.38 1.77
CA GLU A 204 -2.17 24.97 0.54
C GLU A 204 -1.58 23.88 -0.39
N LEU A 205 -0.78 22.98 0.16
CA LEU A 205 -0.24 21.84 -0.59
C LEU A 205 -1.37 20.97 -1.17
N ILE A 206 -2.42 20.71 -0.37
CA ILE A 206 -3.61 19.94 -0.82
C ILE A 206 -4.31 20.66 -1.97
N LYS A 207 -4.51 21.97 -1.89
CA LYS A 207 -5.13 22.77 -2.96
C LYS A 207 -4.32 22.70 -4.26
N GLU A 208 -3.01 22.88 -4.16
CA GLU A 208 -2.11 22.83 -5.32
C GLU A 208 -2.12 21.45 -5.96
N THR A 209 -1.96 20.41 -5.14
CA THR A 209 -1.93 19.00 -5.57
C THR A 209 -3.26 18.59 -6.20
N HIS A 210 -4.39 18.94 -5.57
CA HIS A 210 -5.70 18.65 -6.12
C HIS A 210 -5.98 19.39 -7.45
N ASN A 211 -5.59 20.66 -7.56
CA ASN A 211 -5.72 21.40 -8.80
C ASN A 211 -4.86 20.81 -9.92
N LEU A 212 -3.70 20.28 -9.61
CA LEU A 212 -2.82 19.60 -10.54
C LEU A 212 -3.45 18.25 -10.96
N PHE A 213 -3.95 17.47 -10.02
CA PHE A 213 -4.68 16.22 -10.27
C PHE A 213 -5.87 16.45 -11.21
N LEU A 214 -6.69 17.48 -10.98
CA LEU A 214 -7.84 17.79 -11.84
C LEU A 214 -7.45 18.07 -13.32
N LYS A 215 -6.26 18.62 -13.55
CA LYS A 215 -5.74 18.86 -14.90
C LYS A 215 -5.23 17.60 -15.59
N LEU A 216 -4.91 16.59 -14.82
CA LEU A 216 -4.26 15.36 -15.29
C LEU A 216 -5.15 14.11 -15.21
N LYS A 217 -6.33 14.20 -14.60
CA LYS A 217 -7.18 13.04 -14.24
C LYS A 217 -7.53 12.11 -15.43
N ASP A 218 -7.51 12.61 -16.65
CA ASP A 218 -7.79 11.83 -17.86
C ASP A 218 -6.52 11.22 -18.48
N LYS A 219 -5.33 11.53 -17.92
CA LYS A 219 -4.01 11.08 -18.37
C LYS A 219 -3.24 10.26 -17.33
N ILE A 220 -3.77 10.18 -16.12
CA ILE A 220 -3.12 9.48 -15.01
C ILE A 220 -4.09 8.56 -14.29
N GLU A 221 -3.56 7.55 -13.65
CA GLU A 221 -4.24 6.79 -12.61
C GLU A 221 -3.39 6.77 -11.35
N ILE A 222 -4.04 6.92 -10.19
CA ILE A 222 -3.36 6.85 -8.90
C ILE A 222 -3.79 5.58 -8.19
N ASN A 223 -2.82 4.70 -7.95
CA ASN A 223 -3.02 3.36 -7.42
C ASN A 223 -2.42 3.24 -6.02
N HIS A 224 -3.13 2.58 -5.13
CA HIS A 224 -2.58 2.22 -3.82
C HIS A 224 -1.77 0.94 -3.92
N VAL A 225 -0.52 0.98 -3.43
CA VAL A 225 0.31 -0.21 -3.23
C VAL A 225 0.41 -0.52 -1.74
N LYS A 226 0.72 -1.76 -1.39
CA LYS A 226 0.96 -2.13 0.00
C LYS A 226 2.39 -1.77 0.38
N GLY A 227 2.55 -0.93 1.39
CA GLY A 227 3.87 -0.57 1.92
C GLY A 227 4.63 -1.80 2.47
N HIS A 228 5.94 -1.82 2.26
CA HIS A 228 6.87 -2.86 2.68
C HIS A 228 6.45 -4.28 2.27
N ALA A 229 5.89 -4.41 1.08
CA ALA A 229 5.44 -5.69 0.52
C ALA A 229 6.41 -6.28 -0.52
N GLY A 230 7.60 -5.71 -0.67
CA GLY A 230 8.59 -6.14 -1.65
C GLY A 230 8.33 -5.62 -3.06
N VAL A 231 7.48 -4.60 -3.22
CA VAL A 231 7.30 -3.91 -4.50
C VAL A 231 8.52 -3.02 -4.72
N GLU A 232 9.39 -3.40 -5.64
CA GLU A 232 10.69 -2.75 -5.89
C GLU A 232 10.57 -1.23 -5.99
N GLY A 233 9.62 -0.71 -6.78
CA GLY A 233 9.46 0.73 -6.96
C GLY A 233 9.08 1.45 -5.67
N ASN A 234 8.24 0.84 -4.81
CA ASN A 234 7.87 1.43 -3.52
C ASN A 234 9.03 1.39 -2.52
N GLU A 235 9.77 0.28 -2.48
CA GLU A 235 10.97 0.16 -1.63
C GLU A 235 12.05 1.17 -2.02
N LEU A 236 12.23 1.43 -3.32
CA LEU A 236 13.14 2.46 -3.82
C LEU A 236 12.67 3.87 -3.46
N ALA A 237 11.37 4.15 -3.58
CA ALA A 237 10.80 5.45 -3.20
C ALA A 237 10.97 5.70 -1.68
N ASP A 238 10.70 4.70 -0.81
CA ASP A 238 10.95 4.77 0.64
C ASP A 238 12.43 5.09 0.93
N ARG A 239 13.37 4.38 0.29
CA ARG A 239 14.81 4.65 0.47
C ARG A 239 15.20 6.05 0.05
N MET A 240 14.61 6.58 -1.02
CA MET A 240 14.84 7.96 -1.45
C MET A 240 14.27 8.96 -0.45
N ALA A 241 13.11 8.69 0.14
CA ALA A 241 12.54 9.52 1.19
C ALA A 241 13.45 9.55 2.44
N VAL A 242 13.97 8.41 2.88
CA VAL A 242 14.96 8.32 3.97
C VAL A 242 16.26 9.03 3.60
N TYR A 243 16.72 8.93 2.35
CA TYR A 243 17.91 9.61 1.87
C TYR A 243 17.74 11.13 1.86
N ALA A 244 16.55 11.65 1.53
CA ALA A 244 16.22 13.08 1.63
C ALA A 244 16.37 13.60 3.06
N ILE A 245 15.94 12.82 4.06
CA ILE A 245 16.13 13.15 5.48
C ILE A 245 17.62 13.20 5.84
N LYS A 246 18.39 12.21 5.40
CA LYS A 246 19.82 12.10 5.67
C LYS A 246 20.62 13.28 5.09
N THR A 247 20.28 13.69 3.87
CA THR A 247 21.00 14.76 3.15
C THR A 247 20.44 16.15 3.46
N LYS A 248 19.26 16.21 4.10
CA LYS A 248 18.51 17.46 4.39
C LYS A 248 18.23 18.29 3.13
N ASN A 249 17.97 17.61 2.02
CA ASN A 249 17.73 18.28 0.75
C ASN A 249 16.29 18.78 0.63
N LYS A 250 16.14 20.10 0.51
CA LYS A 250 14.81 20.73 0.40
C LYS A 250 14.22 20.66 -1.00
N ASN A 251 15.08 20.62 -2.02
CA ASN A 251 14.67 20.53 -3.41
C ASN A 251 14.75 19.07 -3.87
N PHE A 252 13.92 18.70 -4.85
CA PHE A 252 14.06 17.38 -5.46
C PHE A 252 15.30 17.34 -6.37
N GLU A 253 16.13 16.33 -6.13
CA GLU A 253 17.35 16.05 -6.90
C GLU A 253 17.35 14.59 -7.35
N PHE A 254 18.09 14.35 -8.45
CA PHE A 254 18.30 13.00 -8.95
C PHE A 254 19.33 12.26 -8.10
N TYR A 255 19.01 11.01 -7.76
CA TYR A 255 19.96 10.10 -7.13
C TYR A 255 20.70 9.30 -8.20
N SER A 256 22.03 9.38 -8.21
CA SER A 256 22.87 8.64 -9.13
C SER A 256 23.32 7.31 -8.52
N TYR A 257 23.18 6.24 -9.24
CA TYR A 257 23.61 4.90 -8.85
C TYR A 257 24.16 4.13 -10.06
N ASN A 258 24.98 3.12 -9.82
CA ASN A 258 25.56 2.28 -10.89
C ASN A 258 24.67 1.04 -11.13
N LYS A 259 24.24 0.40 -10.06
CA LYS A 259 23.38 -0.79 -10.10
C LYS A 259 22.23 -0.62 -9.11
N ILE A 260 21.04 -1.05 -9.52
CA ILE A 260 19.85 -0.89 -8.69
C ILE A 260 19.89 -1.72 -7.41
N GLU A 261 20.56 -2.86 -7.46
CA GLU A 261 20.74 -3.77 -6.32
C GLU A 261 21.56 -3.13 -5.18
N GLU A 262 22.35 -2.09 -5.48
CA GLU A 262 23.12 -1.34 -4.47
C GLU A 262 22.22 -0.35 -3.71
N VAL A 263 21.05 -0.06 -4.25
CA VAL A 263 20.05 0.84 -3.65
C VAL A 263 18.98 0.04 -2.89
N LEU A 264 18.69 -1.18 -3.28
CA LEU A 264 17.78 -2.12 -2.62
C LEU A 264 18.45 -2.85 -1.43
#